data_29ceeefcf755b3c881421775c6c2a930
#
_entry.id   29ceeefcf755b3c881421775c6c2a930
#
_cell.length_a   1.000
_cell.length_b   1.000
_cell.length_c   1.000
_cell.angle_alpha   90.00
_cell.angle_beta   90.00
_cell.angle_gamma   90.00
#
_symmetry.space_group_name_H-M   'P 1'
#
loop_
_entity.id
_entity.type
_entity.pdbx_description
1 polymer ?
#
loop_
_entity_poly.entity_id
_entity_poly.type
_entity_poly.pdbx_seq_one_letter_code
_entity_poly.pdbx_strand_id
1 'polypeptide(L)'
;MTTLNPASNPWRDDAAVIGLVGIAHASSHFSHLLLPLMFPVFMSTFGLSYSELGFLMTVFFVVSGIGQASAGFVVDRFGARPILFGSLVVLALGALTVAVAQSYWGLMLGAAFLGLGNCTFHPVDFTILNQKVSAPRLGYAFSAHGLTGNLGWALAPVFMVGLSAAFDWRIAYIGAALMFLAIFMLLVWQRDFLHADAVDHKHEANSVSTLAFLKIPVVWWCFGFFLLSTMTLAVVQSFAVSILQAMHSVTFEAATFTLTAYMLCAAVGMFVGGFVAARWPRLSDKVVAGCMTVAALFMALCGSGMFEATATMTILAATGLAIGVGGPSRDMMIKKATPKGATGRVYGMVYSGLDVGFAISPLIFGVFMDHGWYGATLLGAAFVLLLSVVVALGVGRRTVHA
;
A
#
# COMPACT_ATOMS: atom_id res chain seq x y z
N MET A 1 35.43 0.62 -18.53
CA MET A 1 34.90 0.51 -19.93
C MET A 1 34.02 -0.73 -19.95
N THR A 2 32.73 -0.58 -19.69
CA THR A 2 31.75 -1.67 -19.80
C THR A 2 31.44 -1.86 -21.28
N THR A 3 31.78 -3.01 -21.81
CA THR A 3 31.44 -3.42 -23.19
C THR A 3 29.91 -3.50 -23.28
N LEU A 4 29.29 -2.49 -23.89
CA LEU A 4 27.89 -2.52 -24.30
C LEU A 4 27.75 -3.66 -25.31
N ASN A 5 26.95 -4.66 -24.96
CA ASN A 5 26.56 -5.72 -25.88
C ASN A 5 25.73 -5.06 -27.04
N PRO A 6 26.20 -5.08 -28.30
CA PRO A 6 25.58 -4.30 -29.39
C PRO A 6 24.21 -4.79 -29.83
N ALA A 7 23.60 -5.78 -29.14
CA ALA A 7 22.30 -6.37 -29.45
C ALA A 7 21.18 -5.99 -28.48
N SER A 8 21.43 -5.21 -27.42
CA SER A 8 20.37 -4.83 -26.45
C SER A 8 19.58 -3.62 -26.99
N ASN A 9 18.27 -3.78 -27.08
CA ASN A 9 17.36 -2.65 -27.31
C ASN A 9 17.04 -2.01 -25.95
N PRO A 10 17.58 -0.82 -25.62
CA PRO A 10 17.43 -0.22 -24.29
C PRO A 10 15.97 -0.04 -23.85
N TRP A 11 15.05 0.04 -24.83
CA TRP A 11 13.62 0.14 -24.54
C TRP A 11 13.04 -1.19 -24.05
N ARG A 12 13.49 -2.31 -24.62
CA ARG A 12 13.04 -3.65 -24.20
C ARG A 12 13.57 -4.02 -22.83
N ASP A 13 14.81 -3.66 -22.54
CA ASP A 13 15.44 -3.95 -21.26
C ASP A 13 14.78 -3.13 -20.14
N ASP A 14 14.54 -1.84 -20.35
CA ASP A 14 13.80 -1.00 -19.40
C ASP A 14 12.37 -1.52 -19.17
N ALA A 15 11.66 -1.90 -20.23
CA ALA A 15 10.30 -2.44 -20.13
C ALA A 15 10.27 -3.78 -19.36
N ALA A 16 11.27 -4.64 -19.57
CA ALA A 16 11.40 -5.90 -18.83
C ALA A 16 11.63 -5.65 -17.33
N VAL A 17 12.55 -4.75 -16.98
CA VAL A 17 12.80 -4.38 -15.57
C VAL A 17 11.56 -3.79 -14.94
N ILE A 18 10.89 -2.83 -15.60
CA ILE A 18 9.66 -2.19 -15.10
C ILE A 18 8.56 -3.24 -14.88
N GLY A 19 8.38 -4.17 -15.83
CA GLY A 19 7.38 -5.23 -15.73
C GLY A 19 7.67 -6.21 -14.59
N LEU A 20 8.91 -6.67 -14.45
CA LEU A 20 9.31 -7.62 -13.41
C LEU A 20 9.19 -7.02 -12.01
N VAL A 21 9.70 -5.80 -11.83
CA VAL A 21 9.55 -5.06 -10.56
C VAL A 21 8.07 -4.77 -10.28
N GLY A 22 7.29 -4.41 -11.32
CA GLY A 22 5.86 -4.17 -11.19
C GLY A 22 5.08 -5.40 -10.73
N ILE A 23 5.38 -6.59 -11.27
CA ILE A 23 4.77 -7.85 -10.83
C ILE A 23 5.14 -8.17 -9.37
N ALA A 24 6.42 -8.00 -9.01
CA ALA A 24 6.87 -8.16 -7.65
C ALA A 24 6.15 -7.19 -6.69
N HIS A 25 6.06 -5.92 -7.06
CA HIS A 25 5.37 -4.90 -6.27
C HIS A 25 3.87 -5.17 -6.12
N ALA A 26 3.21 -5.63 -7.19
CA ALA A 26 1.81 -6.04 -7.12
C ALA A 26 1.60 -7.16 -6.09
N SER A 27 2.54 -8.11 -5.95
CA SER A 27 2.46 -9.19 -4.96
C SER A 27 2.60 -8.68 -3.51
N SER A 28 3.38 -7.62 -3.29
CA SER A 28 3.46 -6.94 -1.99
C SER A 28 2.09 -6.36 -1.60
N HIS A 29 1.49 -5.55 -2.46
CA HIS A 29 0.17 -4.96 -2.20
C HIS A 29 -0.95 -6.01 -2.11
N PHE A 30 -0.88 -7.07 -2.92
CA PHE A 30 -1.77 -8.23 -2.79
C PHE A 30 -1.70 -8.84 -1.38
N SER A 31 -0.52 -8.94 -0.80
CA SER A 31 -0.32 -9.51 0.53
C SER A 31 -1.01 -8.71 1.65
N HIS A 32 -1.19 -7.39 1.49
CA HIS A 32 -1.88 -6.53 2.46
C HIS A 32 -3.34 -6.95 2.69
N LEU A 33 -3.99 -7.51 1.68
CA LEU A 33 -5.41 -7.86 1.73
C LEU A 33 -5.66 -9.33 2.07
N LEU A 34 -4.63 -10.18 2.17
CA LEU A 34 -4.82 -11.60 2.47
C LEU A 34 -5.57 -11.83 3.78
N LEU A 35 -5.18 -11.15 4.85
CA LEU A 35 -5.82 -11.31 6.16
C LEU A 35 -7.19 -10.63 6.22
N PRO A 36 -7.36 -9.33 5.89
CA PRO A 36 -8.63 -8.64 6.10
C PRO A 36 -9.77 -9.18 5.27
N LEU A 37 -9.51 -9.72 4.08
CA LEU A 37 -10.55 -10.37 3.26
C LEU A 37 -11.17 -11.59 3.92
N MET A 38 -10.43 -12.26 4.81
CA MET A 38 -10.89 -13.47 5.51
C MET A 38 -11.38 -13.18 6.93
N PHE A 39 -11.52 -11.93 7.35
CA PHE A 39 -12.02 -11.56 8.66
C PHE A 39 -13.36 -12.23 9.02
N PRO A 40 -14.41 -12.18 8.16
CA PRO A 40 -15.67 -12.88 8.46
C PRO A 40 -15.49 -14.39 8.66
N VAL A 41 -14.58 -15.00 7.90
CA VAL A 41 -14.26 -16.42 8.00
C VAL A 41 -13.50 -16.72 9.31
N PHE A 42 -12.52 -15.89 9.67
CA PHE A 42 -11.76 -16.06 10.92
C PHE A 42 -12.64 -15.85 12.18
N MET A 43 -13.59 -14.91 12.12
CA MET A 43 -14.58 -14.72 13.18
C MET A 43 -15.39 -16.00 13.41
N SER A 44 -15.91 -16.61 12.36
CA SER A 44 -16.73 -17.82 12.46
C SER A 44 -15.89 -19.05 12.81
N THR A 45 -14.65 -19.16 12.33
CA THR A 45 -13.80 -20.34 12.52
C THR A 45 -13.12 -20.36 13.88
N PHE A 46 -12.66 -19.21 14.36
CA PHE A 46 -11.85 -19.10 15.59
C PHE A 46 -12.53 -18.34 16.71
N GLY A 47 -13.75 -17.82 16.50
CA GLY A 47 -14.48 -17.04 17.51
C GLY A 47 -13.86 -15.68 17.81
N LEU A 48 -13.18 -15.06 16.83
CA LEU A 48 -12.41 -13.83 17.03
C LEU A 48 -13.30 -12.58 16.96
N SER A 49 -12.95 -11.57 17.74
CA SER A 49 -13.48 -10.21 17.66
C SER A 49 -12.83 -9.40 16.55
N TYR A 50 -13.44 -8.29 16.15
CA TYR A 50 -12.83 -7.35 15.19
C TYR A 50 -11.55 -6.71 15.75
N SER A 51 -11.47 -6.47 17.05
CA SER A 51 -10.25 -5.97 17.70
C SER A 51 -9.09 -6.96 17.58
N GLU A 52 -9.32 -8.25 17.76
CA GLU A 52 -8.31 -9.29 17.58
C GLU A 52 -7.88 -9.40 16.12
N LEU A 53 -8.82 -9.33 15.19
CA LEU A 53 -8.53 -9.29 13.74
C LEU A 53 -7.77 -8.04 13.34
N GLY A 54 -8.15 -6.89 13.89
CA GLY A 54 -7.42 -5.63 13.71
C GLY A 54 -5.98 -5.73 14.23
N PHE A 55 -5.75 -6.45 15.33
CA PHE A 55 -4.42 -6.67 15.87
C PHE A 55 -3.53 -7.56 14.97
N LEU A 56 -4.11 -8.48 14.19
CA LEU A 56 -3.36 -9.20 13.15
C LEU A 56 -2.77 -8.23 12.13
N MET A 57 -3.55 -7.23 11.70
CA MET A 57 -3.06 -6.19 10.78
C MET A 57 -2.00 -5.32 11.42
N THR A 58 -2.16 -5.01 12.71
CA THR A 58 -1.13 -4.29 13.47
C THR A 58 0.18 -5.05 13.49
N VAL A 59 0.16 -6.35 13.76
CA VAL A 59 1.37 -7.20 13.73
C VAL A 59 2.01 -7.17 12.34
N PHE A 60 1.21 -7.34 11.29
CA PHE A 60 1.70 -7.26 9.91
C PHE A 60 2.43 -5.94 9.67
N PHE A 61 1.79 -4.79 9.90
CA PHE A 61 2.34 -3.48 9.56
C PHE A 61 3.43 -2.99 10.52
N VAL A 62 3.42 -3.40 11.79
CA VAL A 62 4.53 -3.12 12.71
C VAL A 62 5.79 -3.88 12.28
N VAL A 63 5.67 -5.17 11.97
CA VAL A 63 6.79 -5.96 11.48
C VAL A 63 7.29 -5.42 10.14
N SER A 64 6.35 -5.09 9.22
CA SER A 64 6.68 -4.47 7.93
C SER A 64 7.38 -3.13 8.11
N GLY A 65 6.86 -2.20 8.92
CA GLY A 65 7.41 -0.87 9.12
C GLY A 65 8.81 -0.89 9.76
N ILE A 66 9.00 -1.71 10.81
CA ILE A 66 10.33 -1.90 11.45
C ILE A 66 11.31 -2.53 10.45
N GLY A 67 10.86 -3.56 9.74
CA GLY A 67 11.66 -4.23 8.71
C GLY A 67 12.03 -3.26 7.58
N GLN A 68 11.11 -2.44 7.09
CA GLN A 68 11.33 -1.46 6.03
C GLN A 68 12.36 -0.39 6.44
N ALA A 69 12.32 0.07 7.69
CA ALA A 69 13.32 1.00 8.21
C ALA A 69 14.74 0.42 8.21
N SER A 70 14.85 -0.91 8.33
CA SER A 70 16.13 -1.64 8.35
C SER A 70 16.53 -2.17 6.96
N ALA A 71 15.58 -2.31 6.03
CA ALA A 71 15.76 -2.97 4.75
C ALA A 71 16.80 -2.28 3.87
N GLY A 72 16.93 -0.94 3.93
CA GLY A 72 17.96 -0.21 3.21
C GLY A 72 19.37 -0.71 3.51
N PHE A 73 19.71 -0.92 4.79
CA PHE A 73 21.02 -1.43 5.19
C PHE A 73 21.27 -2.87 4.70
N VAL A 74 20.22 -3.69 4.68
CA VAL A 74 20.29 -5.07 4.20
C VAL A 74 20.47 -5.11 2.67
N VAL A 75 19.74 -4.28 1.94
CA VAL A 75 19.85 -4.12 0.48
C VAL A 75 21.24 -3.61 0.09
N ASP A 76 21.75 -2.61 0.80
CA ASP A 76 23.09 -2.07 0.55
C ASP A 76 24.20 -3.11 0.75
N ARG A 77 24.03 -3.98 1.74
CA ARG A 77 25.03 -5.02 2.06
C ARG A 77 24.97 -6.25 1.14
N PHE A 78 23.76 -6.71 0.80
CA PHE A 78 23.56 -7.99 0.11
C PHE A 78 23.10 -7.82 -1.34
N GLY A 79 22.79 -6.58 -1.77
CA GLY A 79 22.20 -6.25 -3.06
C GLY A 79 20.67 -6.45 -3.08
N ALA A 80 20.00 -5.75 -3.98
CA ALA A 80 18.54 -5.73 -4.05
C ALA A 80 17.93 -7.06 -4.49
N ARG A 81 18.50 -7.73 -5.48
CA ARG A 81 17.96 -8.96 -6.08
C ARG A 81 17.78 -10.12 -5.10
N PRO A 82 18.79 -10.56 -4.30
CA PRO A 82 18.61 -11.67 -3.36
C PRO A 82 17.58 -11.35 -2.27
N ILE A 83 17.47 -10.08 -1.87
CA ILE A 83 16.49 -9.64 -0.87
C ILE A 83 15.08 -9.74 -1.46
N LEU A 84 14.85 -9.31 -2.71
CA LEU A 84 13.57 -9.47 -3.40
C LEU A 84 13.14 -10.94 -3.47
N PHE A 85 14.07 -11.83 -3.81
CA PHE A 85 13.82 -13.27 -3.86
C PHE A 85 13.44 -13.83 -2.49
N GLY A 86 14.20 -13.46 -1.45
CA GLY A 86 13.91 -13.85 -0.08
C GLY A 86 12.53 -13.39 0.39
N SER A 87 12.13 -12.17 0.03
CA SER A 87 10.83 -11.59 0.40
C SER A 87 9.66 -12.39 -0.17
N LEU A 88 9.73 -12.80 -1.43
CA LEU A 88 8.69 -13.63 -2.05
C LEU A 88 8.57 -15.02 -1.38
N VAL A 89 9.71 -15.62 -0.99
CA VAL A 89 9.71 -16.88 -0.24
C VAL A 89 9.08 -16.68 1.14
N VAL A 90 9.41 -15.60 1.83
CA VAL A 90 8.82 -15.29 3.16
C VAL A 90 7.33 -14.99 3.05
N LEU A 91 6.86 -14.29 2.01
CA LEU A 91 5.42 -14.12 1.73
C LEU A 91 4.72 -15.47 1.53
N ALA A 92 5.33 -16.38 0.75
CA ALA A 92 4.79 -17.72 0.55
C ALA A 92 4.71 -18.51 1.86
N LEU A 93 5.76 -18.45 2.69
CA LEU A 93 5.78 -19.07 4.03
C LEU A 93 4.69 -18.47 4.93
N GLY A 94 4.50 -17.14 4.90
CA GLY A 94 3.45 -16.48 5.64
C GLY A 94 2.05 -16.95 5.23
N ALA A 95 1.78 -17.03 3.94
CA ALA A 95 0.52 -17.56 3.42
C ALA A 95 0.31 -19.03 3.82
N LEU A 96 1.32 -19.89 3.70
CA LEU A 96 1.24 -21.28 4.15
C LEU A 96 1.01 -21.39 5.67
N THR A 97 1.65 -20.53 6.47
CA THR A 97 1.44 -20.50 7.92
C THR A 97 0.00 -20.20 8.27
N VAL A 98 -0.62 -19.22 7.58
CA VAL A 98 -2.06 -18.94 7.73
C VAL A 98 -2.89 -20.14 7.27
N ALA A 99 -2.58 -20.76 6.13
CA ALA A 99 -3.31 -21.90 5.61
C ALA A 99 -3.41 -23.07 6.59
N VAL A 100 -2.35 -23.32 7.37
CA VAL A 100 -2.30 -24.42 8.35
C VAL A 100 -2.66 -23.99 9.78
N ALA A 101 -3.00 -22.71 9.99
CA ALA A 101 -3.32 -22.19 11.31
C ALA A 101 -4.52 -22.91 11.95
N GLN A 102 -4.36 -23.30 13.21
CA GLN A 102 -5.40 -23.94 14.02
C GLN A 102 -5.85 -23.06 15.20
N SER A 103 -5.26 -21.86 15.33
CA SER A 103 -5.51 -20.94 16.43
C SER A 103 -5.18 -19.51 16.03
N TYR A 104 -5.61 -18.56 16.85
CA TYR A 104 -5.24 -17.16 16.72
C TYR A 104 -3.72 -16.92 16.65
N TRP A 105 -2.95 -17.65 17.47
CA TRP A 105 -1.47 -17.55 17.45
C TRP A 105 -0.84 -18.00 16.13
N GLY A 106 -1.45 -19.01 15.48
CA GLY A 106 -1.04 -19.41 14.12
C GLY A 106 -1.29 -18.30 13.10
N LEU A 107 -2.45 -17.60 13.20
CA LEU A 107 -2.73 -16.44 12.36
C LEU A 107 -1.75 -15.28 12.64
N MET A 108 -1.43 -15.03 13.91
CA MET A 108 -0.43 -14.03 14.34
C MET A 108 0.95 -14.30 13.75
N LEU A 109 1.40 -15.55 13.80
CA LEU A 109 2.67 -15.96 13.20
C LEU A 109 2.65 -15.76 11.68
N GLY A 110 1.55 -16.11 11.02
CA GLY A 110 1.36 -15.86 9.60
C GLY A 110 1.37 -14.37 9.26
N ALA A 111 0.71 -13.53 10.06
CA ALA A 111 0.74 -12.07 9.91
C ALA A 111 2.15 -11.51 10.04
N ALA A 112 2.94 -12.00 11.00
CA ALA A 112 4.33 -11.59 11.18
C ALA A 112 5.21 -11.98 9.99
N PHE A 113 5.07 -13.20 9.43
CA PHE A 113 5.80 -13.60 8.23
C PHE A 113 5.38 -12.80 7.00
N LEU A 114 4.07 -12.56 6.82
CA LEU A 114 3.58 -11.71 5.71
C LEU A 114 4.15 -10.29 5.83
N GLY A 115 4.15 -9.70 7.03
CA GLY A 115 4.76 -8.39 7.29
C GLY A 115 6.27 -8.37 7.03
N LEU A 116 6.99 -9.43 7.44
CA LEU A 116 8.43 -9.56 7.19
C LEU A 116 8.73 -9.70 5.69
N GLY A 117 7.94 -10.50 4.96
CA GLY A 117 8.06 -10.61 3.51
C GLY A 117 7.76 -9.30 2.79
N ASN A 118 6.80 -8.51 3.31
CA ASN A 118 6.41 -7.24 2.72
C ASN A 118 7.44 -6.11 2.90
N CYS A 119 8.20 -6.11 3.97
CA CYS A 119 8.98 -4.96 4.44
C CYS A 119 10.07 -4.45 3.48
N THR A 120 10.53 -5.26 2.55
CA THR A 120 11.70 -4.93 1.72
C THR A 120 11.36 -4.40 0.33
N PHE A 121 10.09 -4.53 -0.12
CA PHE A 121 9.74 -4.23 -1.51
C PHE A 121 10.07 -2.80 -1.93
N HIS A 122 9.63 -1.77 -1.17
CA HIS A 122 9.91 -0.39 -1.57
C HIS A 122 11.41 -0.09 -1.68
N PRO A 123 12.29 -0.40 -0.68
CA PRO A 123 13.72 -0.18 -0.82
C PRO A 123 14.34 -0.95 -1.99
N VAL A 124 13.95 -2.20 -2.20
CA VAL A 124 14.44 -3.06 -3.28
C VAL A 124 14.01 -2.55 -4.64
N ASP A 125 12.72 -2.30 -4.79
CA ASP A 125 12.11 -1.89 -6.06
C ASP A 125 12.72 -0.58 -6.56
N PHE A 126 12.80 0.43 -5.68
CA PHE A 126 13.40 1.71 -6.03
C PHE A 126 14.90 1.58 -6.32
N THR A 127 15.62 0.69 -5.64
CA THR A 127 17.04 0.43 -5.94
C THR A 127 17.20 -0.16 -7.34
N ILE A 128 16.43 -1.19 -7.69
CA ILE A 128 16.49 -1.82 -9.02
C ILE A 128 16.08 -0.82 -10.11
N LEU A 129 14.94 -0.12 -9.95
CA LEU A 129 14.45 0.84 -10.93
C LEU A 129 15.46 1.97 -11.18
N ASN A 130 16.04 2.55 -10.12
CA ASN A 130 17.00 3.63 -10.25
C ASN A 130 18.32 3.20 -10.90
N GLN A 131 18.76 1.95 -10.69
CA GLN A 131 20.02 1.46 -11.26
C GLN A 131 19.88 0.92 -12.68
N LYS A 132 18.70 0.34 -13.01
CA LYS A 132 18.51 -0.39 -14.27
C LYS A 132 17.73 0.37 -15.33
N VAL A 133 16.79 1.21 -14.95
CA VAL A 133 15.98 1.95 -15.92
C VAL A 133 16.69 3.23 -16.33
N SER A 134 16.72 3.48 -17.64
CA SER A 134 17.34 4.70 -18.19
C SER A 134 16.65 5.97 -17.69
N ALA A 135 17.41 7.02 -17.44
CA ALA A 135 16.92 8.29 -16.86
C ALA A 135 15.68 8.89 -17.58
N PRO A 136 15.57 8.87 -18.93
CA PRO A 136 14.39 9.39 -19.61
C PRO A 136 13.10 8.60 -19.32
N ARG A 137 13.19 7.33 -18.91
CA ARG A 137 12.05 6.44 -18.65
C ARG A 137 11.77 6.19 -17.18
N LEU A 138 12.59 6.71 -16.29
CA LEU A 138 12.43 6.51 -14.85
C LEU A 138 11.09 7.03 -14.31
N GLY A 139 10.56 8.12 -14.89
CA GLY A 139 9.22 8.62 -14.54
C GLY A 139 8.11 7.63 -14.88
N TYR A 140 8.21 6.95 -16.03
CA TYR A 140 7.26 5.88 -16.39
C TYR A 140 7.39 4.67 -15.46
N ALA A 141 8.61 4.33 -15.05
CA ALA A 141 8.87 3.24 -14.12
C ALA A 141 8.19 3.47 -12.76
N PHE A 142 8.30 4.67 -12.20
CA PHE A 142 7.63 5.01 -10.94
C PHE A 142 6.10 5.05 -11.07
N SER A 143 5.59 5.52 -12.20
CA SER A 143 4.14 5.48 -12.47
C SER A 143 3.63 4.05 -12.60
N ALA A 144 4.35 3.18 -13.31
CA ALA A 144 4.02 1.76 -13.42
C ALA A 144 4.07 1.05 -12.06
N HIS A 145 5.08 1.35 -11.24
CA HIS A 145 5.21 0.85 -9.89
C HIS A 145 3.98 1.20 -9.03
N GLY A 146 3.56 2.47 -9.01
CA GLY A 146 2.35 2.87 -8.28
C GLY A 146 1.06 2.22 -8.82
N LEU A 147 0.93 2.08 -10.14
CA LEU A 147 -0.21 1.42 -10.78
C LEU A 147 -0.28 -0.06 -10.44
N THR A 148 0.85 -0.78 -10.50
CA THR A 148 0.89 -2.21 -10.19
C THR A 148 0.57 -2.50 -8.74
N GLY A 149 0.93 -1.62 -7.79
CA GLY A 149 0.47 -1.70 -6.41
C GLY A 149 -1.05 -1.69 -6.29
N ASN A 150 -1.72 -0.73 -6.93
CA ASN A 150 -3.19 -0.68 -6.94
C ASN A 150 -3.83 -1.91 -7.59
N LEU A 151 -3.24 -2.44 -8.67
CA LEU A 151 -3.70 -3.67 -9.31
C LEU A 151 -3.52 -4.89 -8.38
N GLY A 152 -2.44 -4.94 -7.60
CA GLY A 152 -2.25 -5.97 -6.57
C GLY A 152 -3.39 -5.97 -5.53
N TRP A 153 -3.75 -4.79 -5.02
CA TRP A 153 -4.92 -4.66 -4.13
C TRP A 153 -6.23 -5.07 -4.80
N ALA A 154 -6.44 -4.69 -6.07
CA ALA A 154 -7.67 -5.04 -6.79
C ALA A 154 -7.77 -6.54 -7.11
N LEU A 155 -6.64 -7.22 -7.34
CA LEU A 155 -6.59 -8.66 -7.62
C LEU A 155 -6.89 -9.51 -6.39
N ALA A 156 -6.44 -9.07 -5.20
CA ALA A 156 -6.53 -9.86 -3.98
C ALA A 156 -7.97 -10.31 -3.64
N PRO A 157 -8.99 -9.43 -3.65
CA PRO A 157 -10.35 -9.84 -3.37
C PRO A 157 -10.88 -10.89 -4.34
N VAL A 158 -10.67 -10.69 -5.65
CA VAL A 158 -11.14 -11.62 -6.68
C VAL A 158 -10.48 -13.00 -6.52
N PHE A 159 -9.18 -13.02 -6.28
CA PHE A 159 -8.41 -14.24 -6.11
C PHE A 159 -8.79 -15.00 -4.82
N MET A 160 -8.77 -14.31 -3.68
CA MET A 160 -9.00 -14.94 -2.39
C MET A 160 -10.44 -15.42 -2.22
N VAL A 161 -11.41 -14.58 -2.57
CA VAL A 161 -12.83 -14.95 -2.44
C VAL A 161 -13.22 -15.98 -3.49
N GLY A 162 -12.71 -15.86 -4.72
CA GLY A 162 -12.96 -16.84 -5.77
C GLY A 162 -12.48 -18.24 -5.39
N LEU A 163 -11.25 -18.39 -4.89
CA LEU A 163 -10.74 -19.68 -4.41
C LEU A 163 -11.42 -20.16 -3.13
N SER A 164 -11.72 -19.25 -2.20
CA SER A 164 -12.42 -19.59 -0.97
C SER A 164 -13.84 -20.11 -1.24
N ALA A 165 -14.56 -19.50 -2.18
CA ALA A 165 -15.90 -19.93 -2.57
C ALA A 165 -15.91 -21.24 -3.36
N ALA A 166 -14.90 -21.46 -4.22
CA ALA A 166 -14.80 -22.68 -5.03
C ALA A 166 -14.34 -23.90 -4.23
N PHE A 167 -13.57 -23.71 -3.18
CA PHE A 167 -12.95 -24.78 -2.38
C PHE A 167 -13.10 -24.50 -0.88
N ASP A 168 -12.12 -23.79 -0.30
CA ASP A 168 -12.01 -23.47 1.13
C ASP A 168 -11.03 -22.29 1.28
N TRP A 169 -11.16 -21.54 2.38
CA TRP A 169 -10.28 -20.42 2.67
C TRP A 169 -8.80 -20.83 2.83
N ARG A 170 -8.50 -22.02 3.31
CA ARG A 170 -7.14 -22.55 3.43
C ARG A 170 -6.52 -22.78 2.06
N ILE A 171 -7.32 -23.30 1.11
CA ILE A 171 -6.90 -23.48 -0.30
C ILE A 171 -6.62 -22.11 -0.94
N ALA A 172 -7.38 -21.06 -0.61
CA ALA A 172 -7.08 -19.72 -1.10
C ALA A 172 -5.68 -19.22 -0.64
N TYR A 173 -5.29 -19.48 0.60
CA TYR A 173 -3.94 -19.18 1.09
C TYR A 173 -2.85 -20.06 0.46
N ILE A 174 -3.11 -21.34 0.23
CA ILE A 174 -2.20 -22.22 -0.53
C ILE A 174 -2.03 -21.67 -1.96
N GLY A 175 -3.12 -21.24 -2.59
CA GLY A 175 -3.09 -20.59 -3.90
C GLY A 175 -2.26 -19.31 -3.90
N ALA A 176 -2.39 -18.47 -2.86
CA ALA A 176 -1.56 -17.28 -2.70
C ALA A 176 -0.06 -17.63 -2.54
N ALA A 177 0.26 -18.65 -1.76
CA ALA A 177 1.63 -19.13 -1.61
C ALA A 177 2.20 -19.61 -2.94
N LEU A 178 1.43 -20.38 -3.71
CA LEU A 178 1.83 -20.85 -5.03
C LEU A 178 2.02 -19.68 -6.02
N MET A 179 1.18 -18.66 -5.94
CA MET A 179 1.34 -17.44 -6.74
C MET A 179 2.65 -16.72 -6.40
N PHE A 180 2.98 -16.53 -5.11
CA PHE A 180 4.26 -15.93 -4.70
C PHE A 180 5.46 -16.75 -5.18
N LEU A 181 5.39 -18.08 -5.09
CA LEU A 181 6.43 -18.98 -5.61
C LEU A 181 6.52 -18.94 -7.14
N ALA A 182 5.41 -18.82 -7.85
CA ALA A 182 5.41 -18.67 -9.31
C ALA A 182 6.06 -17.36 -9.74
N ILE A 183 5.76 -16.25 -9.03
CA ILE A 183 6.44 -14.96 -9.24
C ILE A 183 7.93 -15.09 -8.93
N PHE A 184 8.30 -15.71 -7.81
CA PHE A 184 9.70 -15.99 -7.46
C PHE A 184 10.41 -16.74 -8.59
N MET A 185 9.84 -17.81 -9.12
CA MET A 185 10.43 -18.59 -10.21
C MET A 185 10.56 -17.78 -11.51
N LEU A 186 9.57 -16.93 -11.82
CA LEU A 186 9.64 -15.99 -12.94
C LEU A 186 10.82 -15.02 -12.78
N LEU A 187 10.98 -14.43 -11.58
CA LEU A 187 12.08 -13.48 -11.31
C LEU A 187 13.45 -14.18 -11.29
N VAL A 188 13.53 -15.42 -10.81
CA VAL A 188 14.77 -16.21 -10.88
C VAL A 188 15.12 -16.53 -12.33
N TRP A 189 14.14 -16.87 -13.17
CA TRP A 189 14.35 -17.10 -14.59
C TRP A 189 14.86 -15.85 -15.32
N GLN A 190 14.32 -14.68 -14.96
CA GLN A 190 14.68 -13.39 -15.54
C GLN A 190 15.71 -12.58 -14.72
N ARG A 191 16.46 -13.26 -13.84
CA ARG A 191 17.34 -12.65 -12.83
C ARG A 191 18.38 -11.65 -13.36
N ASP A 192 18.76 -11.77 -14.63
CA ASP A 192 19.81 -10.93 -15.22
C ASP A 192 19.34 -9.48 -15.42
N PHE A 193 18.02 -9.28 -15.61
CA PHE A 193 17.42 -7.94 -15.65
C PHE A 193 17.38 -7.26 -14.26
N LEU A 194 17.42 -8.04 -13.18
CA LEU A 194 17.24 -7.55 -11.80
C LEU A 194 18.56 -7.37 -11.04
N HIS A 195 19.70 -7.55 -11.70
CA HIS A 195 21.01 -7.41 -11.03
C HIS A 195 21.28 -5.94 -10.73
N ALA A 196 21.12 -5.54 -9.48
CA ALA A 196 21.50 -4.24 -8.97
C ALA A 196 22.69 -4.43 -8.01
N ASP A 197 23.74 -3.64 -8.22
CA ASP A 197 24.95 -3.71 -7.41
C ASP A 197 24.69 -3.19 -6.00
N ALA A 198 25.41 -3.75 -5.01
CA ALA A 198 25.46 -3.17 -3.68
C ALA A 198 26.06 -1.76 -3.75
N VAL A 199 25.48 -0.81 -3.05
CA VAL A 199 25.93 0.59 -3.09
C VAL A 199 27.19 0.73 -2.25
N ASP A 200 28.31 1.15 -2.86
CA ASP A 200 29.54 1.44 -2.15
C ASP A 200 29.45 2.82 -1.46
N HIS A 201 29.06 2.84 -0.19
CA HIS A 201 28.87 4.05 0.61
C HIS A 201 30.17 4.81 0.97
N LYS A 202 31.34 4.43 0.43
CA LYS A 202 32.62 5.08 0.78
C LYS A 202 32.70 6.57 0.40
N HIS A 203 31.78 7.11 -0.39
CA HIS A 203 31.81 8.49 -0.85
C HIS A 203 30.81 9.45 -0.20
N GLU A 204 29.87 8.99 0.65
CA GLU A 204 28.89 9.89 1.29
C GLU A 204 29.22 10.29 2.75
N ALA A 205 30.40 10.00 3.23
CA ALA A 205 30.81 10.25 4.64
C ALA A 205 30.91 11.73 5.03
N ASN A 206 30.65 12.67 4.16
CA ASN A 206 30.84 14.12 4.38
C ASN A 206 29.57 14.97 4.20
N SER A 207 28.43 14.56 4.71
CA SER A 207 27.28 15.48 4.65
C SER A 207 26.43 15.46 5.91
N VAL A 208 26.29 16.64 6.49
CA VAL A 208 25.21 17.13 7.36
C VAL A 208 24.55 16.05 8.23
N SER A 209 24.52 16.25 9.55
CA SER A 209 23.88 15.38 10.54
C SER A 209 22.74 14.54 9.94
N THR A 210 22.90 13.23 9.96
CA THR A 210 21.99 12.23 9.35
C THR A 210 20.52 12.45 9.72
N LEU A 211 20.24 13.12 10.82
CA LEU A 211 18.91 13.39 11.36
C LEU A 211 18.45 14.86 11.23
N ALA A 212 19.19 15.70 10.51
CA ALA A 212 18.83 17.13 10.39
C ALA A 212 17.46 17.36 9.74
N PHE A 213 17.03 16.46 8.83
CA PHE A 213 15.72 16.53 8.18
C PHE A 213 14.54 16.38 9.15
N LEU A 214 14.73 15.70 10.29
CA LEU A 214 13.71 15.58 11.33
C LEU A 214 13.38 16.91 12.02
N LYS A 215 14.26 17.90 11.90
CA LYS A 215 14.01 19.27 12.41
C LYS A 215 13.17 20.11 11.46
N ILE A 216 12.86 19.61 10.27
CA ILE A 216 12.10 20.33 9.23
C ILE A 216 10.59 20.12 9.46
N PRO A 217 9.83 21.14 9.88
CA PRO A 217 8.43 20.95 10.27
C PRO A 217 7.56 20.39 9.14
N VAL A 218 7.80 20.76 7.87
CA VAL A 218 7.00 20.31 6.74
C VAL A 218 7.11 18.80 6.52
N VAL A 219 8.19 18.14 6.92
CA VAL A 219 8.35 16.68 6.84
C VAL A 219 7.33 15.98 7.75
N TRP A 220 7.13 16.49 8.97
CA TRP A 220 6.13 15.97 9.90
C TRP A 220 4.69 16.22 9.45
N TRP A 221 4.44 17.33 8.75
CA TRP A 221 3.15 17.57 8.12
C TRP A 221 2.87 16.56 7.00
N CYS A 222 3.87 16.26 6.16
CA CYS A 222 3.74 15.22 5.14
C CYS A 222 3.54 13.83 5.77
N PHE A 223 4.29 13.48 6.81
CA PHE A 223 4.10 12.25 7.59
C PHE A 223 2.67 12.16 8.14
N GLY A 224 2.18 13.21 8.81
CA GLY A 224 0.83 13.27 9.36
C GLY A 224 -0.25 13.13 8.28
N PHE A 225 -0.05 13.70 7.10
CA PHE A 225 -0.95 13.51 5.97
C PHE A 225 -1.04 12.04 5.56
N PHE A 226 0.10 11.36 5.41
CA PHE A 226 0.12 9.94 5.07
C PHE A 226 -0.52 9.09 6.15
N LEU A 227 -0.17 9.31 7.41
CA LEU A 227 -0.77 8.62 8.55
C LEU A 227 -2.31 8.72 8.51
N LEU A 228 -2.86 9.94 8.43
CA LEU A 228 -4.31 10.13 8.48
C LEU A 228 -5.02 9.58 7.24
N SER A 229 -4.49 9.82 6.04
CA SER A 229 -5.09 9.30 4.81
C SER A 229 -5.06 7.76 4.76
N THR A 230 -3.98 7.15 5.26
CA THR A 230 -3.85 5.69 5.32
C THR A 230 -4.72 5.08 6.41
N MET A 231 -4.96 5.75 7.53
CA MET A 231 -5.93 5.27 8.51
C MET A 231 -7.32 5.06 7.88
N THR A 232 -7.77 5.97 7.02
CA THR A 232 -9.03 5.82 6.29
C THR A 232 -8.98 4.63 5.32
N LEU A 233 -7.89 4.50 4.56
CA LEU A 233 -7.69 3.37 3.65
C LEU A 233 -7.70 2.03 4.40
N ALA A 234 -7.06 1.97 5.57
CA ALA A 234 -7.04 0.78 6.42
C ALA A 234 -8.43 0.36 6.91
N VAL A 235 -9.31 1.33 7.23
CA VAL A 235 -10.72 1.03 7.55
C VAL A 235 -11.42 0.37 6.37
N VAL A 236 -11.25 0.91 5.16
CA VAL A 236 -11.86 0.34 3.95
C VAL A 236 -11.32 -1.06 3.70
N GLN A 237 -10.01 -1.25 3.73
CA GLN A 237 -9.39 -2.54 3.46
C GLN A 237 -9.72 -3.62 4.50
N SER A 238 -9.82 -3.24 5.77
CA SER A 238 -10.02 -4.20 6.87
C SER A 238 -11.49 -4.47 7.17
N PHE A 239 -12.36 -3.47 7.02
CA PHE A 239 -13.71 -3.57 7.57
C PHE A 239 -14.84 -3.31 6.57
N ALA A 240 -14.58 -2.78 5.35
CA ALA A 240 -15.66 -2.45 4.41
C ALA A 240 -16.54 -3.65 4.07
N VAL A 241 -15.96 -4.85 3.91
CA VAL A 241 -16.70 -6.08 3.62
C VAL A 241 -17.66 -6.39 4.78
N SER A 242 -17.16 -6.42 6.01
CA SER A 242 -17.96 -6.69 7.21
C SER A 242 -19.01 -5.60 7.46
N ILE A 243 -18.67 -4.34 7.23
CA ILE A 243 -19.60 -3.20 7.37
C ILE A 243 -20.77 -3.33 6.40
N LEU A 244 -20.49 -3.61 5.11
CA LEU A 244 -21.53 -3.76 4.10
C LEU A 244 -22.45 -4.95 4.40
N GLN A 245 -21.89 -6.08 4.84
CA GLN A 245 -22.69 -7.23 5.28
C GLN A 245 -23.58 -6.88 6.47
N ALA A 246 -23.03 -6.22 7.48
CA ALA A 246 -23.76 -5.91 8.72
C ALA A 246 -24.83 -4.82 8.53
N MET A 247 -24.54 -3.77 7.76
CA MET A 247 -25.48 -2.64 7.55
C MET A 247 -26.53 -2.92 6.49
N HIS A 248 -26.21 -3.71 5.48
CA HIS A 248 -27.07 -3.86 4.28
C HIS A 248 -27.42 -5.30 3.96
N SER A 249 -27.01 -6.28 4.78
CA SER A 249 -27.28 -7.71 4.59
C SER A 249 -26.90 -8.23 3.19
N VAL A 250 -25.89 -7.64 2.56
CA VAL A 250 -25.37 -8.10 1.27
C VAL A 250 -24.51 -9.34 1.42
N THR A 251 -24.40 -10.12 0.35
CA THR A 251 -23.55 -11.32 0.36
C THR A 251 -22.06 -10.95 0.49
N PHE A 252 -21.27 -11.90 0.93
CA PHE A 252 -19.81 -11.73 1.05
C PHE A 252 -19.17 -11.37 -0.30
N GLU A 253 -19.64 -12.01 -1.38
CA GLU A 253 -19.17 -11.77 -2.74
C GLU A 253 -19.49 -10.34 -3.21
N ALA A 254 -20.71 -9.86 -2.96
CA ALA A 254 -21.12 -8.50 -3.33
C ALA A 254 -20.32 -7.43 -2.56
N ALA A 255 -20.13 -7.63 -1.26
CA ALA A 255 -19.31 -6.74 -0.44
C ALA A 255 -17.84 -6.72 -0.90
N THR A 256 -17.29 -7.88 -1.23
CA THR A 256 -15.92 -8.02 -1.73
C THR A 256 -15.76 -7.43 -3.13
N PHE A 257 -16.75 -7.61 -4.00
CA PHE A 257 -16.78 -6.94 -5.32
C PHE A 257 -16.73 -5.42 -5.17
N THR A 258 -17.42 -4.87 -4.16
CA THR A 258 -17.38 -3.43 -3.87
C THR A 258 -15.97 -2.96 -3.49
N LEU A 259 -15.26 -3.72 -2.69
CA LEU A 259 -13.86 -3.42 -2.36
C LEU A 259 -12.95 -3.46 -3.60
N THR A 260 -13.13 -4.46 -4.47
CA THR A 260 -12.44 -4.53 -5.77
C THR A 260 -12.75 -3.31 -6.62
N ALA A 261 -14.03 -2.92 -6.73
CA ALA A 261 -14.46 -1.74 -7.48
C ALA A 261 -13.82 -0.46 -6.91
N TYR A 262 -13.77 -0.31 -5.58
CA TYR A 262 -13.07 0.79 -4.92
C TYR A 262 -11.59 0.87 -5.36
N MET A 263 -10.88 -0.26 -5.34
CA MET A 263 -9.45 -0.30 -5.72
C MET A 263 -9.23 -0.01 -7.22
N LEU A 264 -10.09 -0.53 -8.09
CA LEU A 264 -10.03 -0.24 -9.53
C LEU A 264 -10.37 1.22 -9.82
N CYS A 265 -11.39 1.78 -9.16
CA CYS A 265 -11.73 3.20 -9.25
C CYS A 265 -10.55 4.07 -8.77
N ALA A 266 -9.84 3.67 -7.72
CA ALA A 266 -8.64 4.37 -7.28
C ALA A 266 -7.51 4.32 -8.32
N ALA A 267 -7.30 3.19 -8.98
CA ALA A 267 -6.33 3.06 -10.07
C ALA A 267 -6.69 3.95 -11.27
N VAL A 268 -7.97 3.96 -11.69
CA VAL A 268 -8.47 4.87 -12.73
C VAL A 268 -8.32 6.33 -12.31
N GLY A 269 -8.65 6.63 -11.05
CA GLY A 269 -8.46 7.95 -10.46
C GLY A 269 -7.00 8.41 -10.52
N MET A 270 -6.06 7.52 -10.21
CA MET A 270 -4.63 7.82 -10.26
C MET A 270 -4.17 8.16 -11.70
N PHE A 271 -4.68 7.42 -12.69
CA PHE A 271 -4.42 7.73 -14.10
C PHE A 271 -4.93 9.13 -14.48
N VAL A 272 -6.18 9.45 -14.17
CA VAL A 272 -6.77 10.78 -14.38
C VAL A 272 -6.02 11.86 -13.61
N GLY A 273 -5.67 11.58 -12.36
CA GLY A 273 -4.92 12.46 -11.47
C GLY A 273 -3.54 12.86 -12.01
N GLY A 274 -2.90 12.00 -12.81
CA GLY A 274 -1.67 12.32 -13.51
C GLY A 274 -1.82 13.54 -14.44
N PHE A 275 -2.90 13.61 -15.21
CA PHE A 275 -3.21 14.77 -16.07
C PHE A 275 -3.54 16.01 -15.23
N VAL A 276 -4.27 15.84 -14.13
CA VAL A 276 -4.60 16.94 -13.20
C VAL A 276 -3.33 17.53 -12.58
N ALA A 277 -2.42 16.69 -12.09
CA ALA A 277 -1.16 17.11 -11.50
C ALA A 277 -0.23 17.80 -12.51
N ALA A 278 -0.19 17.31 -13.76
CA ALA A 278 0.56 17.91 -14.84
C ALA A 278 0.01 19.29 -15.24
N ARG A 279 -1.33 19.44 -15.26
CA ARG A 279 -1.99 20.69 -15.69
C ARG A 279 -1.93 21.78 -14.61
N TRP A 280 -2.00 21.41 -13.33
CA TRP A 280 -2.05 22.35 -12.20
C TRP A 280 -0.99 22.02 -11.11
N PRO A 281 0.30 21.95 -11.47
CA PRO A 281 1.34 21.53 -10.51
C PRO A 281 1.46 22.49 -9.30
N ARG A 282 1.11 23.76 -9.50
CA ARG A 282 1.14 24.77 -8.40
C ARG A 282 0.03 24.64 -7.38
N LEU A 283 -1.05 23.95 -7.73
CA LEU A 283 -2.25 23.78 -6.89
C LEU A 283 -2.33 22.36 -6.26
N SER A 284 -1.21 21.63 -6.18
CA SER A 284 -1.18 20.24 -5.72
C SER A 284 -1.84 20.05 -4.35
N ASP A 285 -1.59 20.94 -3.39
CA ASP A 285 -2.21 20.97 -2.07
C ASP A 285 -3.73 21.15 -2.12
N LYS A 286 -4.22 22.06 -2.98
CA LYS A 286 -5.65 22.32 -3.15
C LYS A 286 -6.36 21.18 -3.87
N VAL A 287 -5.73 20.57 -4.89
CA VAL A 287 -6.24 19.38 -5.56
C VAL A 287 -6.39 18.23 -4.58
N VAL A 288 -5.33 17.95 -3.79
CA VAL A 288 -5.38 16.93 -2.74
C VAL A 288 -6.49 17.23 -1.73
N ALA A 289 -6.55 18.45 -1.23
CA ALA A 289 -7.58 18.85 -0.27
C ALA A 289 -9.00 18.66 -0.84
N GLY A 290 -9.25 19.07 -2.08
CA GLY A 290 -10.55 18.89 -2.75
C GLY A 290 -10.91 17.42 -2.92
N CYS A 291 -9.99 16.60 -3.42
CA CYS A 291 -10.19 15.16 -3.61
C CYS A 291 -10.47 14.45 -2.27
N MET A 292 -9.70 14.74 -1.22
CA MET A 292 -9.91 14.15 0.11
C MET A 292 -11.22 14.63 0.74
N THR A 293 -11.63 15.87 0.51
CA THR A 293 -12.94 16.38 0.97
C THR A 293 -14.09 15.64 0.30
N VAL A 294 -14.05 15.46 -1.02
CA VAL A 294 -15.08 14.68 -1.74
C VAL A 294 -15.11 13.23 -1.25
N ALA A 295 -13.95 12.60 -1.08
CA ALA A 295 -13.86 11.25 -0.56
C ALA A 295 -14.43 11.14 0.88
N ALA A 296 -14.13 12.10 1.75
CA ALA A 296 -14.66 12.15 3.10
C ALA A 296 -16.20 12.32 3.12
N LEU A 297 -16.75 13.17 2.25
CA LEU A 297 -18.20 13.31 2.11
C LEU A 297 -18.84 12.00 1.64
N PHE A 298 -18.29 11.34 0.64
CA PHE A 298 -18.78 10.03 0.18
C PHE A 298 -18.71 8.98 1.29
N MET A 299 -17.63 8.94 2.03
CA MET A 299 -17.48 8.04 3.17
C MET A 299 -18.50 8.33 4.27
N ALA A 300 -18.76 9.61 4.56
CA ALA A 300 -19.78 10.02 5.53
C ALA A 300 -21.19 9.65 5.07
N LEU A 301 -21.50 9.78 3.76
CA LEU A 301 -22.76 9.32 3.19
C LEU A 301 -22.93 7.81 3.36
N CYS A 302 -21.89 7.00 3.10
CA CYS A 302 -21.93 5.57 3.37
C CYS A 302 -22.20 5.26 4.85
N GLY A 303 -21.55 6.00 5.78
CA GLY A 303 -21.69 5.78 7.23
C GLY A 303 -23.01 6.29 7.80
N SER A 304 -23.76 7.15 7.08
CA SER A 304 -25.03 7.70 7.54
C SER A 304 -26.17 6.67 7.64
N GLY A 305 -26.06 5.54 6.90
CA GLY A 305 -27.12 4.53 6.80
C GLY A 305 -28.36 5.00 6.04
N MET A 306 -28.33 6.16 5.39
CA MET A 306 -29.49 6.74 4.69
C MET A 306 -29.76 6.12 3.30
N PHE A 307 -28.80 5.40 2.77
CA PHE A 307 -28.84 4.85 1.41
C PHE A 307 -29.02 3.35 1.43
N GLU A 308 -29.70 2.82 0.42
CA GLU A 308 -29.81 1.38 0.19
C GLU A 308 -28.46 0.76 -0.21
N ALA A 309 -28.39 -0.57 -0.20
CA ALA A 309 -27.16 -1.32 -0.45
C ALA A 309 -26.43 -0.90 -1.74
N THR A 310 -27.14 -0.90 -2.88
CA THR A 310 -26.54 -0.60 -4.19
C THR A 310 -25.98 0.83 -4.26
N ALA A 311 -26.70 1.80 -3.71
CA ALA A 311 -26.23 3.17 -3.65
C ALA A 311 -25.00 3.32 -2.76
N THR A 312 -25.00 2.70 -1.57
CA THR A 312 -23.85 2.69 -0.65
C THR A 312 -22.62 2.06 -1.29
N MET A 313 -22.77 0.90 -1.95
CA MET A 313 -21.70 0.21 -2.65
C MET A 313 -21.11 1.08 -3.77
N THR A 314 -21.97 1.76 -4.54
CA THR A 314 -21.56 2.67 -5.63
C THR A 314 -20.81 3.89 -5.08
N ILE A 315 -21.32 4.53 -4.02
CA ILE A 315 -20.68 5.68 -3.38
C ILE A 315 -19.32 5.27 -2.80
N LEU A 316 -19.25 4.11 -2.18
CA LEU A 316 -17.97 3.60 -1.64
C LEU A 316 -16.95 3.36 -2.75
N ALA A 317 -17.34 2.78 -3.89
CA ALA A 317 -16.46 2.63 -5.04
C ALA A 317 -16.02 4.00 -5.60
N ALA A 318 -16.92 4.98 -5.68
CA ALA A 318 -16.61 6.35 -6.11
C ALA A 318 -15.66 7.08 -5.16
N THR A 319 -15.66 6.71 -3.86
CA THR A 319 -14.67 7.22 -2.89
C THR A 319 -13.25 6.87 -3.33
N GLY A 320 -13.03 5.65 -3.84
CA GLY A 320 -11.75 5.22 -4.41
C GLY A 320 -11.29 6.12 -5.55
N LEU A 321 -12.19 6.46 -6.49
CA LEU A 321 -11.89 7.37 -7.61
C LEU A 321 -11.40 8.73 -7.11
N ALA A 322 -12.10 9.32 -6.13
CA ALA A 322 -11.74 10.62 -5.59
C ALA A 322 -10.35 10.61 -4.93
N ILE A 323 -10.05 9.58 -4.12
CA ILE A 323 -8.73 9.41 -3.50
C ILE A 323 -7.64 9.22 -4.57
N GLY A 324 -7.93 8.40 -5.58
CA GLY A 324 -7.00 8.12 -6.67
C GLY A 324 -6.60 9.37 -7.44
N VAL A 325 -7.56 10.23 -7.80
CA VAL A 325 -7.29 11.51 -8.50
C VAL A 325 -6.34 12.40 -7.70
N GLY A 326 -6.43 12.39 -6.37
CA GLY A 326 -5.52 13.13 -5.49
C GLY A 326 -4.08 12.59 -5.45
N GLY A 327 -3.86 11.31 -5.80
CA GLY A 327 -2.58 10.61 -5.62
C GLY A 327 -1.36 11.30 -6.25
N PRO A 328 -1.33 11.56 -7.56
CA PRO A 328 -0.20 12.21 -8.21
C PRO A 328 0.07 13.64 -7.70
N SER A 329 -0.99 14.39 -7.35
CA SER A 329 -0.84 15.72 -6.74
C SER A 329 -0.27 15.63 -5.33
N ARG A 330 -0.58 14.57 -4.55
CA ARG A 330 0.03 14.27 -3.26
C ARG A 330 1.54 14.07 -3.40
N ASP A 331 1.98 13.28 -4.37
CA ASP A 331 3.40 13.00 -4.58
C ASP A 331 4.16 14.27 -5.01
N MET A 332 3.53 15.11 -5.83
CA MET A 332 4.05 16.44 -6.18
C MET A 332 4.15 17.37 -4.97
N MET A 333 3.21 17.30 -4.04
CA MET A 333 3.23 18.08 -2.78
C MET A 333 4.42 17.68 -1.92
N ILE A 334 4.69 16.38 -1.75
CA ILE A 334 5.84 15.86 -1.00
C ILE A 334 7.15 16.27 -1.68
N LYS A 335 7.25 16.12 -3.01
CA LYS A 335 8.42 16.53 -3.77
C LYS A 335 8.79 17.98 -3.52
N LYS A 336 7.81 18.89 -3.48
CA LYS A 336 8.04 20.31 -3.16
C LYS A 336 8.48 20.54 -1.72
N ALA A 337 7.99 19.73 -0.79
CA ALA A 337 8.32 19.82 0.63
C ALA A 337 9.71 19.24 0.96
N THR A 338 10.34 18.54 0.01
CA THR A 338 11.59 17.81 0.21
C THR A 338 12.81 18.68 -0.14
N PRO A 339 13.74 18.93 0.80
CA PRO A 339 14.98 19.67 0.52
C PRO A 339 15.86 18.92 -0.49
N LYS A 340 16.64 19.71 -1.27
CA LYS A 340 17.63 19.16 -2.20
C LYS A 340 18.68 18.33 -1.43
N GLY A 341 18.97 17.12 -1.89
CA GLY A 341 19.95 16.21 -1.31
C GLY A 341 19.44 15.37 -0.13
N ALA A 342 18.16 15.51 0.30
CA ALA A 342 17.57 14.72 1.38
C ALA A 342 16.41 13.82 0.91
N THR A 343 16.24 13.61 -0.39
CA THR A 343 15.08 12.97 -0.99
C THR A 343 14.80 11.59 -0.40
N GLY A 344 15.76 10.69 -0.37
CA GLY A 344 15.57 9.32 0.14
C GLY A 344 15.16 9.28 1.60
N ARG A 345 15.80 10.08 2.45
CA ARG A 345 15.54 10.12 3.91
C ARG A 345 14.17 10.71 4.22
N VAL A 346 13.79 11.79 3.52
CA VAL A 346 12.50 12.46 3.70
C VAL A 346 11.37 11.56 3.22
N TYR A 347 11.52 10.94 2.04
CA TYR A 347 10.53 9.99 1.53
C TYR A 347 10.38 8.80 2.47
N GLY A 348 11.46 8.20 2.95
CA GLY A 348 11.42 7.11 3.92
C GLY A 348 10.62 7.46 5.17
N MET A 349 10.89 8.65 5.77
CA MET A 349 10.16 9.12 6.94
C MET A 349 8.69 9.42 6.64
N VAL A 350 8.40 10.09 5.53
CA VAL A 350 7.03 10.44 5.15
C VAL A 350 6.20 9.18 4.86
N TYR A 351 6.78 8.22 4.13
CA TYR A 351 6.09 6.97 3.81
C TYR A 351 5.93 6.03 5.02
N SER A 352 6.78 6.13 6.05
CA SER A 352 6.53 5.38 7.29
C SER A 352 5.21 5.77 7.97
N GLY A 353 4.67 6.95 7.66
CA GLY A 353 3.31 7.33 8.04
C GLY A 353 2.24 6.37 7.51
N LEU A 354 2.47 5.74 6.34
CA LEU A 354 1.57 4.69 5.81
C LEU A 354 1.51 3.49 6.74
N ASP A 355 2.68 2.92 7.08
CA ASP A 355 2.76 1.73 7.93
C ASP A 355 2.15 2.00 9.30
N VAL A 356 2.43 3.19 9.88
CA VAL A 356 1.84 3.61 11.16
C VAL A 356 0.33 3.75 11.06
N GLY A 357 -0.20 4.34 9.98
CA GLY A 357 -1.64 4.46 9.74
C GLY A 357 -2.33 3.10 9.63
N PHE A 358 -1.74 2.19 8.85
CA PHE A 358 -2.23 0.81 8.72
C PHE A 358 -2.13 0.01 10.03
N ALA A 359 -1.13 0.26 10.87
CA ALA A 359 -0.96 -0.43 12.15
C ALA A 359 -1.96 0.05 13.20
N ILE A 360 -2.19 1.36 13.30
CA ILE A 360 -3.01 1.96 14.37
C ILE A 360 -4.50 1.88 14.06
N SER A 361 -4.89 2.10 12.80
CA SER A 361 -6.29 2.23 12.40
C SER A 361 -7.14 1.00 12.75
N PRO A 362 -6.72 -0.24 12.43
CA PRO A 362 -7.52 -1.42 12.76
C PRO A 362 -7.69 -1.65 14.27
N LEU A 363 -6.74 -1.20 15.12
CA LEU A 363 -6.89 -1.25 16.57
C LEU A 363 -8.02 -0.35 17.06
N ILE A 364 -8.06 0.90 16.55
CA ILE A 364 -9.07 1.87 16.97
C ILE A 364 -10.45 1.46 16.45
N PHE A 365 -10.55 1.22 15.16
CA PHE A 365 -11.83 0.95 14.50
C PHE A 365 -12.33 -0.48 14.71
N GLY A 366 -11.46 -1.43 15.06
CA GLY A 366 -11.85 -2.76 15.51
C GLY A 366 -12.73 -2.71 16.77
N VAL A 367 -12.42 -1.82 17.71
CA VAL A 367 -13.25 -1.59 18.90
C VAL A 367 -14.64 -1.05 18.49
N PHE A 368 -14.73 -0.14 17.53
CA PHE A 368 -16.02 0.36 17.03
C PHE A 368 -16.84 -0.78 16.40
N MET A 369 -16.18 -1.62 15.64
CA MET A 369 -16.80 -2.79 15.00
C MET A 369 -17.33 -3.79 16.04
N ASP A 370 -16.58 -4.06 17.10
CA ASP A 370 -16.99 -4.97 18.19
C ASP A 370 -18.23 -4.48 18.94
N HIS A 371 -18.42 -3.15 19.02
CA HIS A 371 -19.63 -2.55 19.59
C HIS A 371 -20.79 -2.47 18.59
N GLY A 372 -20.64 -2.96 17.35
CA GLY A 372 -21.65 -2.86 16.30
C GLY A 372 -21.82 -1.45 15.73
N TRP A 373 -20.86 -0.54 15.96
CA TRP A 373 -20.93 0.85 15.49
C TRP A 373 -20.44 0.97 14.05
N TYR A 374 -21.00 0.18 13.14
CA TYR A 374 -20.56 0.07 11.75
C TYR A 374 -20.61 1.41 11.01
N GLY A 375 -21.73 2.15 11.10
CA GLY A 375 -21.85 3.48 10.52
C GLY A 375 -20.87 4.48 11.14
N ALA A 376 -20.68 4.46 12.46
CA ALA A 376 -19.73 5.30 13.16
C ALA A 376 -18.27 5.01 12.75
N THR A 377 -17.94 3.77 12.39
CA THR A 377 -16.64 3.40 11.83
C THR A 377 -16.34 4.16 10.54
N LEU A 378 -17.31 4.21 9.60
CA LEU A 378 -17.17 4.98 8.36
C LEU A 378 -17.18 6.49 8.60
N LEU A 379 -17.99 6.99 9.52
CA LEU A 379 -18.02 8.41 9.92
C LEU A 379 -16.68 8.82 10.58
N GLY A 380 -16.13 7.97 11.42
CA GLY A 380 -14.80 8.18 12.02
C GLY A 380 -13.69 8.20 10.96
N ALA A 381 -13.73 7.29 10.01
CA ALA A 381 -12.80 7.29 8.87
C ALA A 381 -12.93 8.57 8.01
N ALA A 382 -14.16 9.02 7.76
CA ALA A 382 -14.43 10.30 7.08
C ALA A 382 -13.86 11.49 7.85
N PHE A 383 -14.03 11.51 9.17
CA PHE A 383 -13.47 12.55 10.04
C PHE A 383 -11.93 12.57 9.98
N VAL A 384 -11.30 11.41 10.09
CA VAL A 384 -9.83 11.27 9.97
C VAL A 384 -9.35 11.77 8.59
N LEU A 385 -10.10 11.47 7.52
CA LEU A 385 -9.79 11.96 6.18
C LEU A 385 -9.94 13.48 6.06
N LEU A 386 -10.93 14.09 6.72
CA LEU A 386 -11.06 15.55 6.81
C LEU A 386 -9.88 16.19 7.58
N LEU A 387 -9.37 15.55 8.62
CA LEU A 387 -8.14 16.01 9.27
C LEU A 387 -6.96 16.01 8.31
N SER A 388 -6.87 15.02 7.41
CA SER A 388 -5.81 14.99 6.39
C SER A 388 -5.91 16.18 5.42
N VAL A 389 -7.11 16.71 5.16
CA VAL A 389 -7.32 17.94 4.35
C VAL A 389 -6.65 19.14 5.02
N VAL A 390 -6.86 19.31 6.34
CA VAL A 390 -6.23 20.40 7.11
C VAL A 390 -4.71 20.30 7.02
N VAL A 391 -4.19 19.07 7.13
CA VAL A 391 -2.75 18.80 7.06
C VAL A 391 -2.21 19.10 5.65
N ALA A 392 -2.90 18.67 4.57
CA ALA A 392 -2.50 18.96 3.19
C ALA A 392 -2.40 20.46 2.91
N LEU A 393 -3.41 21.23 3.32
CA LEU A 393 -3.39 22.70 3.21
C LEU A 393 -2.26 23.31 4.05
N GLY A 394 -1.95 22.73 5.20
CA GLY A 394 -0.82 23.11 6.04
C GLY A 394 0.54 22.91 5.39
N VAL A 395 0.73 21.82 4.63
CA VAL A 395 1.91 21.58 3.78
C VAL A 395 2.02 22.66 2.72
N GLY A 396 0.93 22.93 1.97
CA GLY A 396 0.91 23.95 0.93
C GLY A 396 1.37 25.32 1.42
N ARG A 397 0.85 25.79 2.57
CA ARG A 397 1.24 27.07 3.15
C ARG A 397 2.73 27.17 3.51
N ARG A 398 3.35 26.06 3.93
CA ARG A 398 4.76 26.02 4.35
C ARG A 398 5.72 25.88 3.17
N THR A 399 5.28 25.31 2.05
CA THR A 399 6.09 25.17 0.85
C THR A 399 6.11 26.42 -0.04
N VAL A 400 5.15 27.34 0.13
CA VAL A 400 5.14 28.62 -0.59
C VAL A 400 6.18 29.61 -0.02
N HIS A 401 6.59 29.43 1.23
CA HIS A 401 7.52 30.32 1.93
C HIS A 401 8.96 29.76 2.06
N ALA A 402 9.23 28.60 1.47
CA ALA A 402 10.54 27.97 1.38
C ALA A 402 11.10 28.04 -0.05
#